data_0dd442bea4c2690ddb6f3d89379a74ef
#
_entry.id   0dd442bea4c2690ddb6f3d89379a74ef
#
_cell.length_a   1.000
_cell.length_b   1.000
_cell.length_c   1.000
_cell.angle_alpha   90.00
_cell.angle_beta   90.00
_cell.angle_gamma   90.00
#
_symmetry.space_group_name_H-M   'P 1'
#
loop_
_entity.id
_entity.type
_entity.pdbx_description
1 polymer ?
#
loop_
_entity_poly.entity_id
_entity_poly.type
_entity_poly.pdbx_seq_one_letter_code
_entity_poly.pdbx_strand_id
1 'polypeptide(L)'
;MGVLSNLEPKKVFYYFEEITKIPHGSGNVEQISDFLVDFAKAHKLFYIQDAMKNIIMVKEATPGYENEPVVILQGHMDMVAVQTPDCTMDMKTEGLKLSLIHISEPTR
;
A
#
# COMPACT_ATOMS: atom_id res chain seq x y z
N MET A 1 -15.81 -8.34 3.22
CA MET A 1 -15.10 -9.21 2.27
C MET A 1 -14.71 -8.38 1.08
N GLY A 2 -13.48 -8.44 0.68
CA GLY A 2 -13.01 -7.72 -0.48
C GLY A 2 -13.04 -8.55 -1.74
N VAL A 3 -12.90 -7.87 -2.86
CA VAL A 3 -12.88 -8.53 -4.17
C VAL A 3 -11.76 -9.56 -4.24
N LEU A 4 -10.63 -9.29 -3.56
CA LEU A 4 -9.44 -10.14 -3.61
C LEU A 4 -9.35 -11.13 -2.47
N SER A 5 -10.41 -11.29 -1.68
CA SER A 5 -10.34 -12.05 -0.43
C SER A 5 -10.09 -13.54 -0.64
N ASN A 6 -10.35 -14.07 -1.84
CA ASN A 6 -10.11 -15.49 -2.12
C ASN A 6 -8.76 -15.77 -2.77
N LEU A 7 -7.94 -14.75 -2.95
CA LEU A 7 -6.63 -14.91 -3.58
C LEU A 7 -5.55 -15.20 -2.54
N GLU A 8 -4.54 -15.95 -2.97
CA GLU A 8 -3.39 -16.26 -2.14
C GLU A 8 -2.14 -15.56 -2.69
N PRO A 9 -1.25 -15.07 -1.85
CA PRO A 9 -1.29 -15.08 -0.37
C PRO A 9 -2.32 -14.08 0.17
N LYS A 10 -3.11 -14.52 1.12
CA LYS A 10 -4.24 -13.70 1.58
C LYS A 10 -3.82 -12.37 2.17
N LYS A 11 -2.76 -12.33 2.96
CA LYS A 11 -2.34 -11.08 3.59
C LYS A 11 -1.82 -10.08 2.57
N VAL A 12 -1.12 -10.55 1.54
CA VAL A 12 -0.63 -9.64 0.50
C VAL A 12 -1.82 -8.95 -0.18
N PHE A 13 -2.82 -9.74 -0.57
CA PHE A 13 -3.98 -9.17 -1.26
C PHE A 13 -4.85 -8.35 -0.33
N TYR A 14 -4.93 -8.74 0.94
CA TYR A 14 -5.66 -7.93 1.92
C TYR A 14 -5.08 -6.53 2.02
N TYR A 15 -3.76 -6.42 2.20
CA TYR A 15 -3.14 -5.11 2.33
C TYR A 15 -3.15 -4.33 1.03
N PHE A 16 -3.01 -5.02 -0.09
CA PHE A 16 -3.15 -4.36 -1.38
C PHE A 16 -4.53 -3.73 -1.50
N GLU A 17 -5.57 -4.48 -1.17
CA GLU A 17 -6.93 -3.96 -1.23
C GLU A 17 -7.12 -2.76 -0.29
N GLU A 18 -6.58 -2.86 0.92
CA GLU A 18 -6.70 -1.74 1.87
C GLU A 18 -6.02 -0.48 1.34
N ILE A 19 -4.87 -0.63 0.72
CA ILE A 19 -4.18 0.51 0.14
C ILE A 19 -4.98 1.14 -0.99
N THR A 20 -5.62 0.32 -1.81
CA THR A 20 -6.36 0.86 -2.96
C THR A 20 -7.61 1.61 -2.55
N LYS A 21 -8.12 1.39 -1.34
CA LYS A 21 -9.26 2.15 -0.84
C LYS A 21 -8.91 3.59 -0.52
N ILE A 22 -7.64 3.91 -0.38
CA ILE A 22 -7.15 5.21 0.04
C ILE A 22 -6.63 5.94 -1.18
N PRO A 23 -7.14 7.15 -1.48
CA PRO A 23 -6.57 7.94 -2.56
C PRO A 23 -5.10 8.23 -2.27
N HIS A 24 -4.22 7.93 -3.23
CA HIS A 24 -2.79 8.13 -3.01
C HIS A 24 -2.06 8.50 -4.29
N GLY A 25 -2.65 9.40 -5.08
CA GLY A 25 -1.97 9.95 -6.23
C GLY A 25 -0.77 10.77 -5.83
N SER A 26 0.12 11.01 -6.79
CA SER A 26 1.30 11.84 -6.55
C SER A 26 0.87 13.22 -6.07
N GLY A 27 1.50 13.69 -5.01
CA GLY A 27 1.13 14.95 -4.38
C GLY A 27 -0.09 14.85 -3.47
N ASN A 28 -0.69 13.67 -3.30
CA ASN A 28 -1.86 13.47 -2.47
C ASN A 28 -1.63 12.24 -1.59
N VAL A 29 -0.56 12.29 -0.79
CA VAL A 29 -0.12 11.10 -0.06
C VAL A 29 -0.37 11.18 1.45
N GLU A 30 -1.08 12.20 1.92
CA GLU A 30 -1.27 12.35 3.35
C GLU A 30 -2.04 11.19 3.96
N GLN A 31 -3.12 10.78 3.30
CA GLN A 31 -3.96 9.72 3.82
C GLN A 31 -3.23 8.38 3.83
N ILE A 32 -2.52 8.06 2.75
CA ILE A 32 -1.80 6.78 2.71
C ILE A 32 -0.64 6.78 3.69
N SER A 33 0.02 7.92 3.86
CA SER A 33 1.09 8.04 4.84
C SER A 33 0.56 7.81 6.25
N ASP A 34 -0.59 8.42 6.58
CA ASP A 34 -1.20 8.24 7.89
C ASP A 34 -1.67 6.81 8.10
N PHE A 35 -2.15 6.17 7.05
CA PHE A 35 -2.51 4.75 7.12
C PHE A 35 -1.29 3.91 7.50
N LEU A 36 -0.14 4.22 6.91
CA LEU A 36 1.09 3.49 7.22
C LEU A 36 1.56 3.74 8.65
N VAL A 37 1.38 4.95 9.17
CA VAL A 37 1.66 5.23 10.57
C VAL A 37 0.77 4.38 11.47
N ASP A 38 -0.51 4.32 11.15
CA ASP A 38 -1.43 3.49 11.93
C ASP A 38 -1.05 2.01 11.88
N PHE A 39 -0.61 1.56 10.72
CA PHE A 39 -0.12 0.19 10.57
C PHE A 39 1.07 -0.05 11.49
N ALA A 40 2.04 0.87 11.50
CA ALA A 40 3.21 0.73 12.36
C ALA A 40 2.82 0.68 13.83
N LYS A 41 1.88 1.53 14.23
CA LYS A 41 1.40 1.55 15.61
C LYS A 41 0.71 0.24 15.96
N ALA A 42 -0.13 -0.26 15.07
CA ALA A 42 -0.87 -1.49 15.33
C ALA A 42 0.06 -2.69 15.45
N HIS A 43 1.17 -2.68 14.76
CA HIS A 43 2.14 -3.77 14.78
C HIS A 43 3.32 -3.49 15.71
N LYS A 44 3.23 -2.40 16.49
CA LYS A 44 4.25 -2.03 17.47
C LYS A 44 5.64 -1.88 16.85
N LEU A 45 5.69 -1.32 15.67
CA LEU A 45 6.95 -1.05 15.00
C LEU A 45 7.41 0.37 15.31
N PHE A 46 8.72 0.54 15.42
CA PHE A 46 9.28 1.88 15.46
C PHE A 46 9.05 2.54 14.10
N TYR A 47 8.68 3.81 14.10
CA TYR A 47 8.46 4.51 12.85
C TYR A 47 8.86 5.95 12.94
N ILE A 48 9.19 6.55 11.81
CA ILE A 48 9.44 7.97 11.67
C ILE A 48 8.63 8.44 10.45
N GLN A 49 7.87 9.52 10.62
CA GLN A 49 7.17 10.17 9.53
C GLN A 49 7.70 11.60 9.46
N ASP A 50 8.23 11.98 8.31
CA ASP A 50 8.80 13.32 8.17
C ASP A 50 7.75 14.30 7.64
N ALA A 51 8.17 15.57 7.47
CA ALA A 51 7.27 16.61 7.01
C ALA A 51 6.79 16.39 5.57
N MET A 52 7.56 15.66 4.79
CA MET A 52 7.19 15.32 3.41
C MET A 52 6.34 14.05 3.35
N LYS A 53 5.97 13.52 4.51
CA LYS A 53 5.15 12.30 4.62
C LYS A 53 5.87 11.03 4.25
N ASN A 54 7.18 11.07 4.15
CA ASN A 54 7.97 9.85 4.01
C ASN A 54 7.94 9.08 5.33
N ILE A 55 7.96 7.77 5.24
CA ILE A 55 7.87 6.92 6.43
C ILE A 55 9.01 5.91 6.43
N ILE A 56 9.62 5.77 7.59
CA ILE A 56 10.58 4.71 7.85
C ILE A 56 10.01 3.86 8.98
N MET A 57 9.97 2.57 8.79
CA MET A 57 9.57 1.63 9.82
C MET A 57 10.75 0.70 10.11
N VAL A 58 10.93 0.38 11.38
CA VAL A 58 12.00 -0.52 11.79
C VAL A 58 11.37 -1.72 12.49
N LYS A 59 11.66 -2.89 11.98
CA LYS A 59 11.32 -4.13 12.65
C LYS A 59 12.60 -4.74 13.19
N GLU A 60 12.64 -4.96 14.50
CA GLU A 60 13.81 -5.54 15.14
C GLU A 60 14.06 -6.95 14.65
N ALA A 61 15.32 -7.37 14.76
CA ALA A 61 15.71 -8.70 14.35
C ALA A 61 14.97 -9.77 15.14
N THR A 62 14.70 -10.88 14.47
CA THR A 62 14.21 -12.06 15.15
C THR A 62 15.28 -12.55 16.13
N PRO A 63 14.89 -13.05 17.32
CA PRO A 63 15.87 -13.56 18.28
C PRO A 63 16.83 -14.54 17.62
N GLY A 64 18.12 -14.32 17.85
CA GLY A 64 19.18 -15.12 17.24
C GLY A 64 19.77 -14.51 15.99
N TYR A 65 19.17 -13.45 15.46
CA TYR A 65 19.62 -12.82 14.22
C TYR A 65 20.09 -11.38 14.42
N GLU A 66 20.36 -10.98 15.66
CA GLU A 66 20.68 -9.59 15.97
C GLU A 66 21.95 -9.09 15.30
N ASN A 67 22.86 -10.01 15.00
CA ASN A 67 24.14 -9.65 14.39
C ASN A 67 24.16 -9.78 12.88
N GLU A 68 23.02 -10.12 12.28
CA GLU A 68 22.94 -10.24 10.84
C GLU A 68 22.85 -8.86 10.19
N PRO A 69 23.26 -8.75 8.93
CA PRO A 69 23.18 -7.46 8.24
C PRO A 69 21.75 -6.94 8.15
N VAL A 70 21.62 -5.62 8.21
CA VAL A 70 20.33 -4.96 8.07
C VAL A 70 19.84 -5.13 6.62
N VAL A 71 18.57 -5.46 6.47
CA VAL A 71 17.92 -5.51 5.16
C VAL A 71 16.99 -4.30 5.06
N ILE A 72 17.10 -3.58 3.96
CA ILE A 72 16.24 -2.42 3.72
C ILE A 72 15.34 -2.73 2.54
N LEU A 73 14.03 -2.62 2.77
CA LEU A 73 13.02 -2.71 1.72
C LEU A 73 12.53 -1.30 1.44
N GLN A 74 12.46 -0.90 0.19
CA GLN A 74 12.11 0.46 -0.16
C GLN A 74 11.10 0.45 -1.29
N GLY A 75 10.14 1.34 -1.21
CA GLY A 75 9.16 1.54 -2.27
C GLY A 75 8.57 2.92 -2.13
N HIS A 76 7.85 3.34 -3.15
CA HIS A 76 7.12 4.60 -3.05
C HIS A 76 5.66 4.32 -2.72
N MET A 77 4.99 5.31 -2.14
CA MET A 77 3.62 5.12 -1.70
C MET A 77 2.59 5.80 -2.61
N ASP A 78 3.03 6.64 -3.51
CA ASP A 78 2.12 7.29 -4.43
C ASP A 78 1.92 6.46 -5.69
N MET A 79 0.93 6.86 -6.46
CA MET A 79 0.67 6.25 -7.76
C MET A 79 0.29 7.33 -8.75
N VAL A 80 0.38 6.99 -10.02
CA VAL A 80 -0.11 7.88 -11.08
C VAL A 80 -1.63 7.83 -11.05
N ALA A 81 -2.25 8.98 -10.77
CA ALA A 81 -3.70 9.06 -10.62
C ALA A 81 -4.31 9.59 -11.92
N VAL A 82 -4.40 8.71 -12.91
CA VAL A 82 -5.00 9.04 -14.21
C VAL A 82 -6.19 8.13 -14.47
N GLN A 83 -7.09 8.59 -15.28
CA GLN A 83 -8.29 7.85 -15.59
C GLN A 83 -8.71 8.12 -17.03
N THR A 84 -9.54 7.24 -17.56
CA THR A 84 -10.06 7.44 -18.90
C THR A 84 -11.02 8.64 -18.93
N PRO A 85 -11.16 9.32 -20.07
CA PRO A 85 -12.00 10.52 -20.13
C PRO A 85 -13.46 10.31 -19.73
N ASP A 86 -13.98 9.11 -19.91
CA ASP A 86 -15.36 8.80 -19.57
C ASP A 86 -15.55 8.36 -18.10
N CYS A 87 -14.48 8.28 -17.36
CA CYS A 87 -14.56 7.92 -15.94
C CYS A 87 -14.94 9.14 -15.14
N THR A 88 -15.91 9.01 -14.25
CA THR A 88 -16.38 10.12 -13.44
C THR A 88 -15.85 10.10 -12.01
N MET A 89 -15.00 9.13 -11.71
CA MET A 89 -14.42 9.01 -10.37
C MET A 89 -13.50 10.18 -10.06
N ASP A 90 -13.53 10.65 -8.83
CA ASP A 90 -12.62 11.67 -8.36
C ASP A 90 -11.40 11.01 -7.71
N MET A 91 -10.29 10.98 -8.42
CA MET A 91 -9.08 10.30 -7.96
C MET A 91 -8.45 10.95 -6.74
N LYS A 92 -8.86 12.15 -6.38
CA LYS A 92 -8.33 12.84 -5.20
C LYS A 92 -9.03 12.42 -3.92
N THR A 93 -10.28 11.98 -4.02
CA THR A 93 -11.08 11.67 -2.84
C THR A 93 -11.60 10.24 -2.81
N GLU A 94 -11.56 9.54 -3.91
CA GLU A 94 -12.09 8.18 -4.02
C GLU A 94 -10.96 7.17 -4.20
N GLY A 95 -11.11 6.04 -3.54
CA GLY A 95 -10.20 4.93 -3.76
C GLY A 95 -10.49 4.24 -5.07
N LEU A 96 -9.64 3.30 -5.41
CA LEU A 96 -9.78 2.53 -6.65
C LEU A 96 -10.89 1.50 -6.50
N LYS A 97 -11.54 1.21 -7.59
CA LYS A 97 -12.49 0.11 -7.67
C LYS A 97 -11.80 -1.06 -8.32
N LEU A 98 -11.70 -2.15 -7.59
CA LEU A 98 -11.00 -3.33 -8.06
C LEU A 98 -11.98 -4.34 -8.62
N SER A 99 -11.55 -5.06 -9.64
CA SER A 99 -12.27 -6.22 -10.13
C SER A 99 -11.27 -7.27 -10.56
N LEU A 100 -11.71 -8.53 -10.50
CA LEU A 100 -10.91 -9.62 -11.03
C LEU A 100 -11.24 -9.79 -12.49
N ILE A 101 -10.20 -9.81 -13.32
CA ILE A 101 -10.37 -10.04 -14.75
C ILE A 101 -9.74 -11.37 -15.07
N HIS A 102 -10.53 -12.25 -15.64
CA HIS A 102 -10.01 -13.52 -16.12
C HIS A 102 -9.42 -13.29 -17.51
N ILE A 103 -8.11 -13.41 -17.60
CA ILE A 103 -7.41 -13.22 -18.86
C ILE A 103 -7.00 -14.60 -19.36
N SER A 104 -7.69 -15.09 -20.37
CA SER A 104 -7.44 -16.43 -20.84
C SER A 104 -6.43 -16.47 -21.98
N GLU A 105 -6.27 -15.38 -22.71
CA GLU A 105 -5.29 -15.35 -23.78
C GLU A 105 -4.14 -14.43 -23.41
N PRO A 106 -2.96 -14.75 -23.85
CA PRO A 106 -1.77 -14.00 -23.46
C PRO A 106 -1.46 -12.81 -24.35
N THR A 107 -2.37 -12.39 -25.12
CA THR A 107 -2.16 -11.37 -26.14
C THR A 107 -2.11 -9.97 -25.57
N ARG A 108 -1.51 -9.81 -24.48
CA ARG A 108 -1.40 -8.49 -23.89
C ARG A 108 -0.04 -7.94 -24.13
#